data_1249a7dbfeb8e3f4b9e81a5d19bdc505
#
_entry.id   1249a7dbfeb8e3f4b9e81a5d19bdc505
#
_cell.length_a   1.000
_cell.length_b   1.000
_cell.length_c   1.000
_cell.angle_alpha   90.00
_cell.angle_beta   90.00
_cell.angle_gamma   90.00
#
_symmetry.space_group_name_H-M   'P 1'
#
loop_
_entity.id
_entity.type
_entity.pdbx_description
1 polymer ?
#
loop_
_entity_poly.entity_id
_entity_poly.type
_entity_poly.pdbx_seq_one_letter_code
_entity_poly.pdbx_strand_id
1 'polypeptide(L)'
;DENVFVDARDGNSYPIITIADQVWMGENLRYMPSVSGPGTLSDTDPKYYVYGYDGTDVAVAKALDYYSTYGVLYNWPAAVNACPSGWHIATDAEWTQLTNFAGGENAAGGKLKETGTVHWQAPNNGATDEYGFSALPTGFLKDNGTFMYVGQYGYWWTGTESGGNNT
;
A
#
# COMPACT_ATOMS: atom_id res chain seq x y z
N ASP A 1 12.56 10.24 17.39
CA ASP A 1 11.63 9.18 17.85
C ASP A 1 12.04 7.86 17.18
N GLU A 2 12.36 6.85 18.00
CA GLU A 2 12.87 5.55 17.52
C GLU A 2 11.81 4.76 16.69
N ASN A 3 10.57 5.22 16.67
CA ASN A 3 9.44 4.56 16.01
C ASN A 3 8.91 5.31 14.77
N VAL A 4 9.70 6.18 14.17
CA VAL A 4 9.31 6.93 12.96
C VAL A 4 10.47 6.89 11.97
N PHE A 5 10.17 6.47 10.75
CA PHE A 5 11.06 6.60 9.60
C PHE A 5 10.69 7.88 8.82
N VAL A 6 11.69 8.68 8.46
CA VAL A 6 11.51 9.86 7.60
C VAL A 6 12.18 9.58 6.25
N ASP A 7 11.40 9.61 5.18
CA ASP A 7 11.93 9.49 3.82
C ASP A 7 12.61 10.81 3.40
N ALA A 8 13.93 10.78 3.31
CA ALA A 8 14.72 11.96 2.97
C ALA A 8 14.47 12.48 1.54
N ARG A 9 13.81 11.70 0.67
CA ARG A 9 13.54 12.09 -0.72
C ARG A 9 12.41 13.12 -0.83
N ASP A 10 11.44 13.07 0.09
CA ASP A 10 10.24 13.91 0.03
C ASP A 10 9.76 14.44 1.40
N GLY A 11 10.42 14.03 2.48
CA GLY A 11 10.12 14.46 3.85
C GLY A 11 8.90 13.77 4.47
N ASN A 12 8.27 12.80 3.80
CA ASN A 12 7.18 12.02 4.39
C ASN A 12 7.71 11.20 5.57
N SER A 13 6.93 11.12 6.63
CA SER A 13 7.22 10.31 7.81
C SER A 13 6.23 9.15 7.91
N TYR A 14 6.74 8.01 8.38
CA TYR A 14 5.98 6.77 8.52
C TYR A 14 6.21 6.18 9.90
N PRO A 15 5.15 5.84 10.65
CA PRO A 15 5.31 5.03 11.86
C PRO A 15 6.02 3.73 11.52
N ILE A 16 6.87 3.25 12.44
CA ILE A 16 7.50 1.94 12.34
C ILE A 16 6.83 1.01 13.35
N ILE A 17 6.40 -0.15 12.89
CA ILE A 17 5.84 -1.19 13.73
C ILE A 17 6.69 -2.46 13.64
N THR A 18 6.83 -3.15 14.76
CA THR A 18 7.52 -4.45 14.81
C THR A 18 6.49 -5.53 15.08
N ILE A 19 6.40 -6.51 14.20
CA ILE A 19 5.52 -7.66 14.34
C ILE A 19 6.39 -8.92 14.28
N ALA A 20 6.46 -9.64 15.38
CA ALA A 20 7.45 -10.70 15.60
C ALA A 20 8.87 -10.14 15.40
N ASP A 21 9.62 -10.69 14.46
CA ASP A 21 10.99 -10.28 14.10
C ASP A 21 11.05 -9.42 12.82
N GLN A 22 9.90 -8.98 12.30
CA GLN A 22 9.81 -8.15 11.11
C GLN A 22 9.49 -6.70 11.48
N VAL A 23 10.09 -5.77 10.74
CA VAL A 23 9.85 -4.33 10.85
C VAL A 23 9.08 -3.85 9.63
N TRP A 24 7.94 -3.21 9.86
CA TRP A 24 7.03 -2.72 8.83
C TRP A 24 6.83 -1.21 8.91
N MET A 25 6.59 -0.56 7.78
CA MET A 25 5.97 0.77 7.77
C MET A 25 4.50 0.63 8.19
N GLY A 26 4.08 1.42 9.18
CA GLY A 26 2.72 1.40 9.69
C GLY A 26 1.71 2.16 8.81
N GLU A 27 2.16 2.73 7.69
CA GLU A 27 1.34 3.40 6.69
C GLU A 27 1.81 3.06 5.29
N ASN A 28 0.91 3.18 4.31
CA ASN A 28 1.24 3.01 2.90
C ASN A 28 2.22 4.09 2.43
N LEU A 29 3.15 3.70 1.59
CA LEU A 29 4.15 4.60 1.03
C LEU A 29 3.50 5.73 0.20
N ARG A 30 3.98 6.97 0.41
CA ARG A 30 3.49 8.18 -0.27
C ARG A 30 4.52 8.82 -1.21
N TYR A 31 5.64 8.15 -1.46
CA TYR A 31 6.64 8.65 -2.41
C TYR A 31 6.05 8.77 -3.81
N MET A 32 5.99 10.00 -4.34
CA MET A 32 5.34 10.31 -5.62
C MET A 32 6.10 11.42 -6.34
N PRO A 33 7.13 11.08 -7.13
CA PRO A 33 7.91 12.07 -7.89
C PRO A 33 7.16 12.65 -9.09
N SER A 34 6.16 11.94 -9.58
CA SER A 34 5.22 12.36 -10.61
C SER A 34 3.85 11.74 -10.34
N VAL A 35 2.80 12.22 -10.97
CA VAL A 35 1.47 11.61 -10.92
C VAL A 35 0.91 11.45 -12.32
N SER A 36 0.18 10.36 -12.55
CA SER A 36 -0.43 10.02 -13.84
C SER A 36 -1.94 9.89 -13.68
N GLY A 37 -2.67 10.32 -14.69
CA GLY A 37 -4.10 10.01 -14.79
C GLY A 37 -4.34 8.53 -15.09
N PRO A 38 -5.50 7.98 -14.71
CA PRO A 38 -5.79 6.55 -14.81
C PRO A 38 -5.86 6.01 -16.25
N GLY A 39 -5.98 6.89 -17.24
CA GLY A 39 -5.93 6.51 -18.67
C GLY A 39 -4.51 6.30 -19.22
N THR A 40 -3.45 6.50 -18.42
CA THR A 40 -2.05 6.42 -18.87
C THR A 40 -1.32 5.22 -18.26
N LEU A 41 -1.85 4.03 -18.46
CA LEU A 41 -1.25 2.78 -17.97
C LEU A 41 0.05 2.46 -18.72
N SER A 42 0.98 1.77 -18.06
CA SER A 42 2.22 1.29 -18.66
C SER A 42 2.75 0.06 -17.91
N ASP A 43 3.25 -0.91 -18.67
CA ASP A 43 3.93 -2.09 -18.12
C ASP A 43 5.46 -1.89 -18.03
N THR A 44 5.98 -0.83 -18.65
CA THR A 44 7.41 -0.56 -18.74
C THR A 44 7.85 0.71 -18.03
N ASP A 45 7.01 1.77 -18.08
CA ASP A 45 7.33 3.05 -17.46
C ASP A 45 6.77 3.14 -16.05
N PRO A 46 7.50 3.71 -15.08
CA PRO A 46 6.99 3.91 -13.74
C PRO A 46 5.82 4.89 -13.74
N LYS A 47 4.70 4.49 -13.15
CA LYS A 47 3.48 5.28 -13.00
C LYS A 47 3.03 5.30 -11.54
N TYR A 48 2.61 6.48 -11.12
CA TYR A 48 2.15 6.77 -9.76
C TYR A 48 0.73 7.34 -9.85
N TYR A 49 -0.19 6.80 -9.07
CA TYR A 49 -1.59 7.22 -9.11
C TYR A 49 -2.10 7.54 -7.71
N VAL A 50 -3.00 8.51 -7.62
CA VAL A 50 -3.80 8.76 -6.42
C VAL A 50 -5.24 8.37 -6.74
N TYR A 51 -5.86 7.58 -5.87
CA TYR A 51 -7.20 7.08 -6.10
C TYR A 51 -8.18 8.23 -6.40
N GLY A 52 -8.93 8.10 -7.49
CA GLY A 52 -9.91 9.09 -7.92
C GLY A 52 -9.34 10.36 -8.56
N TYR A 53 -8.02 10.48 -8.72
CA TYR A 53 -7.41 11.63 -9.38
C TYR A 53 -7.12 11.34 -10.86
N ASP A 54 -7.62 12.25 -11.72
CA ASP A 54 -7.39 12.20 -13.17
C ASP A 54 -6.67 13.47 -13.62
N GLY A 55 -5.41 13.58 -13.28
CA GLY A 55 -4.57 14.72 -13.64
C GLY A 55 -3.08 14.38 -13.55
N THR A 56 -2.24 15.38 -13.78
CA THR A 56 -0.78 15.26 -13.79
C THR A 56 -0.07 16.25 -12.84
N ASP A 57 -0.82 17.02 -12.07
CA ASP A 57 -0.26 17.98 -11.11
C ASP A 57 -0.04 17.31 -9.74
N VAL A 58 1.23 17.16 -9.38
CA VAL A 58 1.65 16.52 -8.12
C VAL A 58 1.14 17.28 -6.89
N ALA A 59 1.13 18.62 -6.92
CA ALA A 59 0.70 19.41 -5.77
C ALA A 59 -0.81 19.26 -5.54
N VAL A 60 -1.59 19.24 -6.60
CA VAL A 60 -3.04 18.98 -6.53
C VAL A 60 -3.32 17.57 -6.04
N ALA A 61 -2.62 16.56 -6.56
CA ALA A 61 -2.79 15.18 -6.12
C ALA A 61 -2.45 15.00 -4.64
N LYS A 62 -1.37 15.62 -4.15
CA LYS A 62 -0.95 15.57 -2.74
C LYS A 62 -1.90 16.29 -1.78
N ALA A 63 -2.71 17.20 -2.28
CA ALA A 63 -3.73 17.91 -1.48
C ALA A 63 -5.02 17.10 -1.26
N LEU A 64 -5.14 15.94 -1.89
CA LEU A 64 -6.32 15.08 -1.75
C LEU A 64 -6.25 14.21 -0.47
N ASP A 65 -7.39 14.04 0.19
CA ASP A 65 -7.51 13.15 1.35
C ASP A 65 -7.11 11.71 1.02
N TYR A 66 -7.36 11.26 -0.22
CA TYR A 66 -6.94 9.93 -0.67
C TYR A 66 -5.42 9.74 -0.64
N TYR A 67 -4.64 10.77 -1.00
CA TYR A 67 -3.19 10.69 -0.90
C TYR A 67 -2.71 10.58 0.54
N SER A 68 -3.22 11.44 1.43
CA SER A 68 -2.80 11.44 2.84
C SER A 68 -3.26 10.18 3.59
N THR A 69 -4.44 9.64 3.25
CA THR A 69 -5.03 8.48 3.93
C THR A 69 -4.51 7.15 3.37
N TYR A 70 -4.57 6.99 2.05
CA TYR A 70 -4.34 5.68 1.42
C TYR A 70 -2.96 5.57 0.75
N GLY A 71 -2.24 6.67 0.62
CA GLY A 71 -0.94 6.68 -0.06
C GLY A 71 -1.07 6.69 -1.58
N VAL A 72 -0.09 6.09 -2.24
CA VAL A 72 0.06 6.07 -3.69
C VAL A 72 -0.13 4.67 -4.24
N LEU A 73 -0.86 4.55 -5.33
CA LEU A 73 -0.94 3.32 -6.12
C LEU A 73 0.19 3.32 -7.14
N TYR A 74 0.97 2.26 -7.14
CA TYR A 74 2.14 2.08 -8.00
C TYR A 74 1.85 0.99 -9.03
N ASN A 75 2.22 1.21 -10.30
CA ASN A 75 2.41 0.08 -11.19
C ASN A 75 3.71 -0.66 -10.85
N TRP A 76 3.95 -1.85 -11.42
CA TRP A 76 5.13 -2.64 -11.08
C TRP A 76 6.46 -1.91 -11.32
N PRO A 77 6.69 -1.24 -12.48
CA PRO A 77 7.93 -0.49 -12.70
C PRO A 77 8.17 0.63 -11.66
N ALA A 78 7.12 1.25 -11.14
CA ALA A 78 7.25 2.24 -10.07
C ALA A 78 7.49 1.57 -8.71
N ALA A 79 6.76 0.49 -8.41
CA ALA A 79 6.83 -0.20 -7.13
C ALA A 79 8.24 -0.70 -6.80
N VAL A 80 8.91 -1.34 -7.76
CA VAL A 80 10.27 -1.90 -7.57
C VAL A 80 11.33 -0.85 -7.23
N ASN A 81 11.06 0.42 -7.53
CA ASN A 81 11.97 1.54 -7.28
C ASN A 81 11.45 2.52 -6.21
N ALA A 82 10.26 2.26 -5.65
CA ALA A 82 9.62 3.20 -4.74
C ALA A 82 10.18 3.15 -3.32
N CYS A 83 10.69 2.02 -2.87
CA CYS A 83 11.17 1.87 -1.49
C CYS A 83 12.40 2.77 -1.23
N PRO A 84 12.43 3.48 -0.10
CA PRO A 84 13.60 4.24 0.32
C PRO A 84 14.74 3.32 0.74
N SER A 85 15.96 3.89 0.83
CA SER A 85 17.14 3.14 1.25
C SER A 85 16.92 2.47 2.61
N GLY A 86 17.29 1.19 2.72
CA GLY A 86 17.10 0.37 3.91
C GLY A 86 15.73 -0.32 3.99
N TRP A 87 14.84 -0.06 3.03
CA TRP A 87 13.53 -0.69 2.90
C TRP A 87 13.38 -1.41 1.57
N HIS A 88 12.51 -2.38 1.52
CA HIS A 88 12.18 -3.12 0.30
C HIS A 88 10.69 -3.48 0.25
N ILE A 89 10.21 -3.86 -0.93
CA ILE A 89 8.88 -4.46 -1.06
C ILE A 89 8.94 -5.83 -0.39
N ALA A 90 8.03 -6.09 0.54
CA ALA A 90 8.00 -7.37 1.24
C ALA A 90 7.87 -8.54 0.24
N THR A 91 8.71 -9.53 0.39
CA THR A 91 8.69 -10.75 -0.39
C THR A 91 7.49 -11.64 -0.02
N ASP A 92 7.16 -12.59 -0.88
CA ASP A 92 6.12 -13.58 -0.59
C ASP A 92 6.41 -14.37 0.70
N ALA A 93 7.68 -14.66 0.97
CA ALA A 93 8.12 -15.32 2.21
C ALA A 93 7.85 -14.45 3.44
N GLU A 94 8.10 -13.14 3.37
CA GLU A 94 7.85 -12.20 4.47
C GLU A 94 6.35 -12.00 4.70
N TRP A 95 5.54 -11.91 3.65
CA TRP A 95 4.08 -11.90 3.76
C TRP A 95 3.56 -13.21 4.38
N THR A 96 4.11 -14.35 3.99
CA THR A 96 3.76 -15.67 4.55
C THR A 96 4.13 -15.74 6.03
N GLN A 97 5.29 -15.22 6.43
CA GLN A 97 5.71 -15.18 7.84
C GLN A 97 4.75 -14.32 8.67
N LEU A 98 4.41 -13.11 8.20
CA LEU A 98 3.44 -12.23 8.85
C LEU A 98 2.06 -12.92 8.98
N THR A 99 1.59 -13.51 7.90
CA THR A 99 0.30 -14.22 7.85
C THR A 99 0.26 -15.38 8.85
N ASN A 100 1.32 -16.19 8.89
CA ASN A 100 1.42 -17.32 9.82
C ASN A 100 1.46 -16.85 11.28
N PHE A 101 2.22 -15.79 11.57
CA PHE A 101 2.27 -15.18 12.90
C PHE A 101 0.88 -14.67 13.33
N ALA A 102 0.15 -14.07 12.42
CA ALA A 102 -1.22 -13.58 12.66
C ALA A 102 -2.28 -14.70 12.74
N GLY A 103 -1.90 -15.97 12.69
CA GLY A 103 -2.80 -17.12 12.86
C GLY A 103 -3.25 -17.78 11.57
N GLY A 104 -2.54 -17.56 10.47
CA GLY A 104 -2.77 -18.17 9.15
C GLY A 104 -3.77 -17.38 8.29
N GLU A 105 -3.95 -17.82 7.06
CA GLU A 105 -4.72 -17.11 6.02
C GLU A 105 -6.14 -16.77 6.43
N ASN A 106 -6.81 -17.63 7.21
CA ASN A 106 -8.19 -17.40 7.63
C ASN A 106 -8.35 -16.35 8.74
N ALA A 107 -7.29 -16.04 9.49
CA ALA A 107 -7.31 -15.13 10.64
C ALA A 107 -6.56 -13.82 10.38
N ALA A 108 -5.47 -13.86 9.64
CA ALA A 108 -4.54 -12.76 9.49
C ALA A 108 -5.21 -11.49 8.99
N GLY A 109 -6.07 -11.56 7.98
CA GLY A 109 -6.75 -10.39 7.44
C GLY A 109 -7.55 -9.62 8.49
N GLY A 110 -8.24 -10.31 9.39
CA GLY A 110 -8.97 -9.67 10.50
C GLY A 110 -8.04 -9.01 11.51
N LYS A 111 -6.94 -9.68 11.86
CA LYS A 111 -5.99 -9.19 12.87
C LYS A 111 -5.09 -8.05 12.38
N LEU A 112 -4.95 -7.88 11.08
CA LEU A 112 -4.13 -6.84 10.47
C LEU A 112 -4.93 -5.63 10.00
N LYS A 113 -6.25 -5.76 9.79
CA LYS A 113 -7.12 -4.67 9.35
C LYS A 113 -7.35 -3.63 10.44
N GLU A 114 -7.40 -2.35 10.03
CA GLU A 114 -7.93 -1.28 10.85
C GLU A 114 -9.32 -1.63 11.38
N THR A 115 -9.59 -1.29 12.63
CA THR A 115 -10.89 -1.52 13.28
C THR A 115 -11.91 -0.44 12.91
N GLY A 116 -13.20 -0.77 13.05
CA GLY A 116 -14.29 0.16 12.77
C GLY A 116 -14.59 0.31 11.29
N THR A 117 -15.31 1.37 10.95
CA THR A 117 -15.85 1.60 9.59
C THR A 117 -15.58 3.01 9.08
N VAL A 118 -14.47 3.63 9.55
CA VAL A 118 -14.05 4.94 9.05
C VAL A 118 -13.57 4.82 7.60
N HIS A 119 -12.73 3.83 7.33
CA HIS A 119 -12.21 3.57 5.99
C HIS A 119 -12.77 2.28 5.38
N TRP A 120 -13.00 1.26 6.19
CA TRP A 120 -13.61 0.00 5.75
C TRP A 120 -15.13 0.11 5.66
N GLN A 121 -15.70 -0.38 4.57
CA GLN A 121 -17.15 -0.51 4.42
C GLN A 121 -17.73 -1.45 5.50
N ALA A 122 -18.86 -1.03 6.11
CA ALA A 122 -19.58 -1.86 7.05
C ALA A 122 -20.10 -3.16 6.38
N PRO A 123 -20.08 -4.29 7.13
CA PRO A 123 -19.76 -4.48 8.55
C PRO A 123 -18.31 -4.96 8.76
N ASN A 124 -17.27 -4.32 8.61
CA ASN A 124 -15.84 -4.70 8.79
C ASN A 124 -15.60 -5.85 9.83
N ASN A 125 -16.27 -7.00 9.60
CA ASN A 125 -16.30 -8.13 10.53
C ASN A 125 -14.91 -8.72 10.76
N GLY A 126 -14.64 -9.08 12.03
CA GLY A 126 -13.39 -9.73 12.44
C GLY A 126 -12.17 -8.83 12.47
N ALA A 127 -12.30 -7.53 12.19
CA ALA A 127 -11.19 -6.58 12.27
C ALA A 127 -10.84 -6.29 13.74
N THR A 128 -9.62 -6.59 14.15
CA THR A 128 -9.13 -6.36 15.52
C THR A 128 -7.89 -5.49 15.60
N ASP A 129 -7.17 -5.34 14.49
CA ASP A 129 -5.87 -4.62 14.42
C ASP A 129 -4.93 -5.00 15.57
N GLU A 130 -4.84 -6.29 15.84
CA GLU A 130 -4.18 -6.86 17.03
C GLU A 130 -2.71 -6.43 17.16
N TYR A 131 -2.09 -6.13 16.03
CA TYR A 131 -0.64 -5.81 15.95
C TYR A 131 -0.35 -4.36 15.58
N GLY A 132 -1.36 -3.51 15.40
CA GLY A 132 -1.20 -2.13 14.97
C GLY A 132 -0.74 -1.98 13.50
N PHE A 133 -0.98 -3.00 12.67
CA PHE A 133 -0.68 -2.92 11.24
C PHE A 133 -1.61 -1.97 10.50
N SER A 134 -2.84 -1.83 10.99
CA SER A 134 -3.86 -0.88 10.53
C SER A 134 -4.07 -0.90 9.01
N ALA A 135 -4.11 -2.10 8.42
CA ALA A 135 -4.29 -2.26 6.99
C ALA A 135 -5.55 -1.54 6.48
N LEU A 136 -5.37 -0.67 5.47
CA LEU A 136 -6.44 0.14 4.89
C LEU A 136 -6.98 -0.43 3.57
N PRO A 137 -8.27 -0.21 3.26
CA PRO A 137 -8.91 -0.68 2.03
C PRO A 137 -8.66 0.28 0.87
N THR A 138 -7.44 0.28 0.36
CA THR A 138 -6.96 1.23 -0.66
C THR A 138 -7.61 1.06 -2.03
N GLY A 139 -8.24 -0.11 -2.29
CA GLY A 139 -8.64 -0.44 -3.65
C GLY A 139 -7.46 -0.60 -4.59
N PHE A 140 -7.71 -0.56 -5.88
CA PHE A 140 -6.68 -0.61 -6.92
C PHE A 140 -7.12 0.11 -8.21
N LEU A 141 -6.17 0.33 -9.12
CA LEU A 141 -6.42 0.79 -10.47
C LEU A 141 -6.40 -0.41 -11.43
N LYS A 142 -7.53 -0.65 -12.10
CA LYS A 142 -7.68 -1.74 -13.05
C LYS A 142 -6.98 -1.42 -14.39
N ASP A 143 -6.69 -2.46 -15.18
CA ASP A 143 -6.08 -2.42 -16.51
C ASP A 143 -6.86 -1.62 -17.57
N ASN A 144 -8.11 -1.28 -17.29
CA ASN A 144 -8.93 -0.41 -18.14
C ASN A 144 -8.97 1.06 -17.67
N GLY A 145 -8.12 1.45 -16.69
CA GLY A 145 -8.10 2.81 -16.16
C GLY A 145 -9.20 3.12 -15.14
N THR A 146 -9.86 2.13 -14.57
CA THR A 146 -10.92 2.34 -13.57
C THR A 146 -10.40 2.08 -12.17
N PHE A 147 -10.57 3.04 -11.26
CA PHE A 147 -10.35 2.82 -9.84
C PHE A 147 -11.48 1.99 -9.23
N MET A 148 -11.12 0.98 -8.45
CA MET A 148 -12.09 0.03 -7.89
C MET A 148 -11.78 -0.32 -6.43
N TYR A 149 -12.84 -0.66 -5.70
CA TYR A 149 -12.83 -1.34 -4.38
C TYR A 149 -12.19 -0.57 -3.21
N VAL A 150 -12.04 0.74 -3.29
CA VAL A 150 -11.75 1.54 -2.09
C VAL A 150 -12.85 1.30 -1.05
N GLY A 151 -12.45 1.14 0.20
CA GLY A 151 -13.37 0.79 1.28
C GLY A 151 -13.66 -0.72 1.42
N GLN A 152 -13.30 -1.54 0.44
CA GLN A 152 -13.65 -2.96 0.40
C GLN A 152 -12.44 -3.89 0.48
N TYR A 153 -11.35 -3.58 -0.25
CA TYR A 153 -10.16 -4.41 -0.34
C TYR A 153 -8.89 -3.58 -0.25
N GLY A 154 -7.88 -4.10 0.45
CA GLY A 154 -6.51 -3.61 0.41
C GLY A 154 -5.64 -4.51 -0.46
N TYR A 155 -4.72 -3.91 -1.22
CA TYR A 155 -3.80 -4.61 -2.11
C TYR A 155 -2.38 -4.10 -1.89
N TRP A 156 -1.44 -5.02 -1.77
CA TRP A 156 -0.02 -4.71 -1.63
C TRP A 156 0.79 -5.55 -2.61
N TRP A 157 1.82 -4.93 -3.16
CA TRP A 157 2.78 -5.64 -3.98
C TRP A 157 3.60 -6.63 -3.16
N THR A 158 3.99 -7.73 -3.78
CA THR A 158 5.05 -8.62 -3.30
C THR A 158 6.30 -8.43 -4.16
N GLY A 159 7.48 -8.42 -3.52
CA GLY A 159 8.76 -8.34 -4.22
C GLY A 159 9.18 -9.64 -4.91
N THR A 160 8.44 -10.72 -4.71
CA THR A 160 8.69 -12.01 -5.35
C THR A 160 8.00 -12.08 -6.71
N GLU A 161 8.79 -12.22 -7.77
CA GLU A 161 8.22 -12.46 -9.10
C GLU A 161 7.56 -13.85 -9.16
N SER A 162 6.31 -13.90 -9.55
CA SER A 162 5.66 -15.17 -9.87
C SER A 162 6.31 -15.72 -11.16
N GLY A 163 6.92 -16.89 -11.12
CA GLY A 163 7.56 -17.55 -12.26
C GLY A 163 6.58 -17.99 -13.35
N GLY A 164 5.65 -17.15 -13.72
CA GLY A 164 4.71 -17.34 -14.82
C GLY A 164 5.25 -16.63 -16.08
N ASN A 165 5.44 -17.40 -17.15
CA ASN A 165 5.75 -16.89 -18.46
C ASN A 165 4.82 -15.72 -18.83
N ASN A 166 5.38 -14.51 -18.88
CA ASN A 166 4.79 -13.44 -19.67
C ASN A 166 4.99 -13.80 -21.15
N THR A 167 4.01 -14.47 -21.75
CA THR A 167 3.83 -14.57 -23.20
C THR A 167 2.65 -13.69 -23.60
#